data_c923217edb11991e0cd182064cff9ae0
#
_entry.id   c923217edb11991e0cd182064cff9ae0
#
_cell.length_a   1.000
_cell.length_b   1.000
_cell.length_c   1.000
_cell.angle_alpha   90.00
_cell.angle_beta   90.00
_cell.angle_gamma   90.00
#
_symmetry.space_group_name_H-M   'P 1'
#
loop_
_entity.id
_entity.type
_entity.pdbx_description
1 polymer ?
#
loop_
_entity_poly.entity_id
_entity_poly.type
_entity_poly.pdbx_seq_one_letter_code
_entity_poly.pdbx_strand_id
1 'polypeptide(L)'
;MKRTIFFCALLALFTGANAQKTTDYKEKHPYKDWVKLAPKLDDAFFTTPEAVRIADNVLLYQQTTGGWPKNIYMPAELTADEYQKALADKDNVNQSTIDNNATSTEIRYLSRIYLATGIEKYK
;
A
#
# COMPACT_ATOMS: atom_id res chain seq x y z
N MET A 1 58.80 -10.02 -2.49
CA MET A 1 57.63 -10.30 -3.34
C MET A 1 56.34 -9.96 -2.56
N LYS A 2 55.75 -8.82 -2.84
CA LYS A 2 54.50 -8.40 -2.19
C LYS A 2 53.33 -8.82 -3.10
N ARG A 3 52.51 -9.77 -2.64
CA ARG A 3 51.24 -10.15 -3.31
C ARG A 3 50.15 -9.22 -2.85
N THR A 4 49.72 -8.33 -3.74
CA THR A 4 48.55 -7.50 -3.55
C THR A 4 47.32 -8.35 -3.86
N ILE A 5 46.50 -8.62 -2.84
CA ILE A 5 45.19 -9.30 -2.99
C ILE A 5 44.17 -8.23 -3.33
N PHE A 6 43.68 -8.23 -4.57
CA PHE A 6 42.54 -7.44 -4.98
C PHE A 6 41.25 -8.08 -4.43
N PHE A 7 40.66 -7.46 -3.44
CA PHE A 7 39.31 -7.79 -2.99
C PHE A 7 38.33 -7.09 -3.94
N CYS A 8 37.80 -7.83 -4.92
CA CYS A 8 36.65 -7.38 -5.68
C CYS A 8 35.41 -7.44 -4.77
N ALA A 9 35.01 -6.27 -4.28
CA ALA A 9 33.73 -6.13 -3.63
C ALA A 9 32.59 -6.25 -4.68
N LEU A 10 31.95 -7.41 -4.72
CA LEU A 10 30.73 -7.63 -5.50
C LEU A 10 29.58 -6.95 -4.77
N LEU A 11 29.38 -5.65 -5.05
CA LEU A 11 28.21 -4.92 -4.54
C LEU A 11 27.01 -5.35 -5.36
N ALA A 12 26.19 -6.22 -4.79
CA ALA A 12 24.99 -6.72 -5.43
C ALA A 12 23.97 -5.59 -5.60
N LEU A 13 23.74 -5.25 -6.87
CA LEU A 13 22.66 -4.35 -7.32
C LEU A 13 21.27 -5.04 -7.15
N PHE A 14 20.72 -4.97 -5.94
CA PHE A 14 19.38 -5.51 -5.66
C PHE A 14 18.27 -4.43 -5.55
N THR A 15 18.55 -3.19 -5.91
CA THR A 15 17.61 -2.08 -5.71
C THR A 15 16.78 -1.69 -6.95
N GLY A 16 17.11 -2.20 -8.15
CA GLY A 16 16.49 -1.70 -9.38
C GLY A 16 15.09 -2.27 -9.69
N ALA A 17 14.84 -3.53 -9.40
CA ALA A 17 13.62 -4.21 -9.86
C ALA A 17 12.34 -3.80 -9.11
N ASN A 18 12.45 -3.50 -7.80
CA ASN A 18 11.28 -3.11 -7.00
C ASN A 18 10.90 -1.65 -7.23
N ALA A 19 11.88 -0.76 -7.38
CA ALA A 19 11.63 0.65 -7.72
C ALA A 19 11.00 0.80 -9.12
N GLN A 20 11.44 -0.01 -10.09
CA GLN A 20 10.89 -0.02 -11.45
C GLN A 20 9.43 -0.47 -11.47
N LYS A 21 9.05 -1.49 -10.70
CA LYS A 21 7.66 -1.97 -10.60
C LYS A 21 6.71 -0.95 -9.96
N THR A 22 7.18 -0.21 -8.96
CA THR A 22 6.37 0.83 -8.31
C THR A 22 6.15 2.04 -9.21
N THR A 23 7.13 2.39 -10.04
CA THR A 23 7.02 3.48 -11.01
C THR A 23 6.06 3.12 -12.14
N ASP A 24 6.17 1.89 -12.67
CA ASP A 24 5.32 1.38 -13.75
C ASP A 24 3.83 1.34 -13.37
N TYR A 25 3.51 0.97 -12.12
CA TYR A 25 2.14 1.00 -11.63
C TYR A 25 1.56 2.42 -11.56
N LYS A 26 2.34 3.41 -11.09
CA LYS A 26 1.91 4.81 -11.01
C LYS A 26 1.71 5.44 -12.41
N GLU A 27 2.51 5.06 -13.39
CA GLU A 27 2.37 5.48 -14.78
C GLU A 27 1.14 4.87 -15.45
N LYS A 28 0.88 3.58 -15.24
CA LYS A 28 -0.28 2.88 -15.79
C LYS A 28 -1.61 3.35 -15.20
N HIS A 29 -1.57 3.87 -13.98
CA HIS A 29 -2.78 4.25 -13.23
C HIS A 29 -2.66 5.67 -12.68
N PRO A 30 -2.72 6.71 -13.55
CA PRO A 30 -2.59 8.11 -13.14
C PRO A 30 -3.79 8.63 -12.33
N TYR A 31 -4.77 7.79 -12.06
CA TYR A 31 -5.98 8.18 -11.35
C TYR A 31 -5.71 8.35 -9.85
N LYS A 32 -6.01 9.51 -9.34
CA LYS A 32 -6.10 9.77 -7.89
C LYS A 32 -7.44 9.32 -7.32
N ASP A 33 -7.99 8.25 -7.87
CA ASP A 33 -9.27 7.66 -7.47
C ASP A 33 -9.02 6.20 -7.08
N TRP A 34 -9.03 5.95 -5.80
CA TRP A 34 -8.72 4.65 -5.21
C TRP A 34 -9.66 3.54 -5.70
N VAL A 35 -10.97 3.81 -5.69
CA VAL A 35 -11.97 2.80 -6.04
C VAL A 35 -11.92 2.38 -7.51
N LYS A 36 -11.34 3.24 -8.37
CA LYS A 36 -11.07 2.92 -9.78
C LYS A 36 -9.72 2.23 -9.98
N LEU A 37 -8.76 2.54 -9.11
CA LEU A 37 -7.41 2.00 -9.19
C LEU A 37 -7.32 0.57 -8.64
N ALA A 38 -7.80 0.34 -7.42
CA ALA A 38 -7.61 -0.92 -6.70
C ALA A 38 -8.05 -2.17 -7.48
N PRO A 39 -9.19 -2.19 -8.19
CA PRO A 39 -9.61 -3.35 -8.98
C PRO A 39 -8.73 -3.67 -10.18
N LYS A 40 -7.92 -2.70 -10.64
CA LYS A 40 -7.07 -2.84 -11.83
C LYS A 40 -5.65 -3.33 -11.52
N LEU A 41 -5.29 -3.40 -10.25
CA LEU A 41 -4.00 -3.92 -9.82
C LEU A 41 -3.96 -5.43 -10.07
N ASP A 42 -2.88 -5.91 -10.68
CA ASP A 42 -2.68 -7.33 -10.95
C ASP A 42 -2.13 -8.09 -9.73
N ASP A 43 -2.14 -9.42 -9.80
CA ASP A 43 -1.68 -10.24 -8.67
C ASP A 43 -0.19 -10.08 -8.38
N ALA A 44 0.63 -9.78 -9.39
CA ALA A 44 2.06 -9.53 -9.22
C ALA A 44 2.31 -8.27 -8.38
N PHE A 45 1.44 -7.25 -8.48
CA PHE A 45 1.52 -6.05 -7.65
C PHE A 45 1.43 -6.37 -6.15
N PHE A 46 0.56 -7.32 -5.75
CA PHE A 46 0.33 -7.64 -4.34
C PHE A 46 1.51 -8.33 -3.64
N THR A 47 2.53 -8.72 -4.38
CA THR A 47 3.79 -9.23 -3.82
C THR A 47 4.86 -8.15 -3.59
N THR A 48 4.55 -6.88 -3.86
CA THR A 48 5.49 -5.77 -3.77
C THR A 48 5.46 -5.07 -2.40
N PRO A 49 6.57 -4.45 -1.96
CA PRO A 49 6.58 -3.60 -0.77
C PRO A 49 5.59 -2.43 -0.85
N GLU A 50 5.35 -1.89 -2.04
CA GLU A 50 4.38 -0.82 -2.26
C GLU A 50 2.96 -1.28 -1.94
N ALA A 51 2.59 -2.51 -2.33
CA ALA A 51 1.28 -3.07 -1.99
C ALA A 51 1.08 -3.19 -0.48
N VAL A 52 2.13 -3.58 0.26
CA VAL A 52 2.12 -3.65 1.73
C VAL A 52 1.97 -2.26 2.33
N ARG A 53 2.71 -1.28 1.84
CA ARG A 53 2.60 0.12 2.30
C ARG A 53 1.18 0.67 2.12
N ILE A 54 0.56 0.40 0.97
CA ILE A 54 -0.83 0.79 0.71
C ILE A 54 -1.79 0.06 1.66
N ALA A 55 -1.57 -1.22 1.93
CA ALA A 55 -2.38 -1.98 2.88
C ALA A 55 -2.29 -1.40 4.31
N ASP A 56 -1.12 -0.92 4.71
CA ASP A 56 -0.95 -0.24 6.00
C ASP A 56 -1.75 1.08 6.05
N ASN A 57 -1.78 1.84 4.96
CA ASN A 57 -2.66 3.00 4.86
C ASN A 57 -4.15 2.59 4.92
N VAL A 58 -4.54 1.52 4.23
CA VAL A 58 -5.92 1.01 4.29
C VAL A 58 -6.30 0.71 5.74
N LEU A 59 -5.47 0.00 6.50
CA LEU A 59 -5.72 -0.26 7.92
C LEU A 59 -5.73 1.01 8.78
N LEU A 60 -4.86 1.98 8.44
CA LEU A 60 -4.82 3.26 9.16
C LEU A 60 -6.15 4.01 9.08
N TYR A 61 -6.78 4.03 7.90
CA TYR A 61 -8.07 4.69 7.69
C TYR A 61 -9.29 3.86 8.11
N GLN A 62 -9.11 2.60 8.49
CA GLN A 62 -10.21 1.80 9.03
C GLN A 62 -10.69 2.39 10.35
N GLN A 63 -11.99 2.63 10.44
CA GLN A 63 -12.60 3.17 11.64
C GLN A 63 -12.97 2.06 12.63
N THR A 64 -13.20 2.42 13.89
CA THR A 64 -13.55 1.45 14.96
C THR A 64 -14.85 0.71 14.70
N THR A 65 -15.70 1.21 13.80
CA THR A 65 -16.87 0.49 13.28
C THR A 65 -16.54 -0.68 12.35
N GLY A 66 -15.27 -0.81 11.91
CA GLY A 66 -14.84 -1.78 10.92
C GLY A 66 -14.96 -1.31 9.46
N GLY A 67 -15.61 -0.17 9.21
CA GLY A 67 -15.75 0.41 7.88
C GLY A 67 -14.72 1.50 7.58
N TRP A 68 -14.85 2.10 6.40
CA TRP A 68 -13.95 3.16 5.90
C TRP A 68 -14.72 4.39 5.44
N PRO A 69 -14.11 5.58 5.52
CA PRO A 69 -14.62 6.78 4.88
C PRO A 69 -14.45 6.70 3.35
N LYS A 70 -15.32 7.38 2.62
CA LYS A 70 -15.19 7.52 1.16
C LYS A 70 -14.16 8.59 0.77
N ASN A 71 -13.74 8.54 -0.50
CA ASN A 71 -12.89 9.55 -1.13
C ASN A 71 -11.47 9.66 -0.55
N ILE A 72 -10.96 8.59 0.04
CA ILE A 72 -9.56 8.50 0.46
C ILE A 72 -8.72 7.89 -0.65
N TYR A 73 -7.61 8.53 -1.00
CA TYR A 73 -6.61 7.98 -1.92
C TYR A 73 -5.56 7.18 -1.15
N MET A 74 -5.79 5.87 -0.98
CA MET A 74 -4.97 4.98 -0.16
C MET A 74 -3.48 4.91 -0.58
N PRO A 75 -3.11 5.06 -1.88
CA PRO A 75 -1.70 5.07 -2.29
C PRO A 75 -0.91 6.34 -1.91
N ALA A 76 -1.53 7.34 -1.31
CA ALA A 76 -0.83 8.56 -0.91
C ALA A 76 0.34 8.26 0.04
N GLU A 77 1.43 8.99 -0.12
CA GLU A 77 2.50 9.07 0.86
C GLU A 77 2.10 10.11 1.90
N LEU A 78 1.88 9.64 3.13
CA LEU A 78 1.38 10.50 4.20
C LEU A 78 2.52 11.24 4.89
N THR A 79 2.31 12.53 5.13
CA THR A 79 3.14 13.29 6.09
C THR A 79 2.85 12.82 7.53
N ALA A 80 3.71 13.18 8.47
CA ALA A 80 3.50 12.87 9.87
C ALA A 80 2.17 13.44 10.40
N ASP A 81 1.81 14.65 9.99
CA ASP A 81 0.57 15.31 10.41
C ASP A 81 -0.67 14.61 9.83
N GLU A 82 -0.64 14.20 8.55
CA GLU A 82 -1.71 13.43 7.92
C GLU A 82 -1.90 12.07 8.58
N TYR A 83 -0.80 11.40 8.94
CA TYR A 83 -0.84 10.14 9.68
C TYR A 83 -1.50 10.32 11.05
N GLN A 84 -1.10 11.32 11.83
CA GLN A 84 -1.69 11.61 13.14
C GLN A 84 -3.17 11.98 13.04
N LYS A 85 -3.54 12.75 12.01
CA LYS A 85 -4.94 13.07 11.74
C LYS A 85 -5.77 11.81 11.45
N ALA A 86 -5.26 10.90 10.61
CA ALA A 86 -5.95 9.65 10.30
C ALA A 86 -6.13 8.77 11.54
N LEU A 87 -5.12 8.74 12.45
CA LEU A 87 -5.24 8.06 13.74
C LEU A 87 -6.34 8.68 14.62
N ALA A 88 -6.38 10.01 14.71
CA ALA A 88 -7.39 10.71 15.51
C ALA A 88 -8.81 10.51 14.97
N ASP A 89 -8.96 10.37 13.65
CA ASP A 89 -10.26 10.18 13.00
C ASP A 89 -10.83 8.74 13.12
N LYS A 90 -10.08 7.78 13.68
CA LYS A 90 -10.53 6.37 13.78
C LYS A 90 -11.84 6.19 14.54
N ASP A 91 -12.09 7.01 15.53
CA ASP A 91 -13.31 6.97 16.34
C ASP A 91 -14.45 7.83 15.79
N ASN A 92 -14.24 8.46 14.64
CA ASN A 92 -15.28 9.26 13.97
C ASN A 92 -16.23 8.35 13.17
N VAL A 93 -17.07 7.61 13.89
CA VAL A 93 -17.95 6.57 13.36
C VAL A 93 -18.94 7.04 12.28
N ASN A 94 -19.18 8.34 12.18
CA ASN A 94 -20.09 8.90 11.18
C ASN A 94 -19.50 8.95 9.77
N GLN A 95 -18.23 8.64 9.59
CA GLN A 95 -17.56 8.67 8.29
C GLN A 95 -17.54 7.31 7.61
N SER A 96 -17.76 6.20 8.33
CA SER A 96 -17.85 4.86 7.73
C SER A 96 -19.05 4.77 6.79
N THR A 97 -18.81 4.30 5.56
CA THR A 97 -19.85 4.23 4.54
C THR A 97 -19.61 3.09 3.55
N ILE A 98 -20.66 2.61 2.91
CA ILE A 98 -20.62 1.73 1.74
C ILE A 98 -20.82 2.49 0.42
N ASP A 99 -21.08 3.78 0.52
CA ASP A 99 -21.30 4.65 -0.65
C ASP A 99 -20.03 4.77 -1.49
N ASN A 100 -20.19 4.93 -2.82
CA ASN A 100 -19.08 5.02 -3.78
C ASN A 100 -18.08 3.86 -3.70
N ASN A 101 -18.52 2.65 -3.35
CA ASN A 101 -17.69 1.46 -3.16
C ASN A 101 -16.63 1.57 -2.04
N ALA A 102 -16.73 2.56 -1.16
CA ALA A 102 -15.95 2.55 0.09
C ALA A 102 -16.29 1.31 0.91
N THR A 103 -15.44 0.95 1.84
CA THR A 103 -15.49 -0.28 2.64
C THR A 103 -15.33 -1.56 1.79
N SER A 104 -16.10 -1.73 0.71
CA SER A 104 -16.00 -2.91 -0.14
C SER A 104 -14.69 -3.00 -0.93
N THR A 105 -14.15 -1.87 -1.38
CA THR A 105 -12.85 -1.79 -2.07
C THR A 105 -11.71 -2.11 -1.11
N GLU A 106 -11.74 -1.55 0.09
CA GLU A 106 -10.74 -1.77 1.14
C GLU A 106 -10.70 -3.22 1.59
N ILE A 107 -11.87 -3.84 1.85
CA ILE A 107 -11.95 -5.26 2.21
C ILE A 107 -11.36 -6.14 1.11
N ARG A 108 -11.69 -5.89 -0.16
CA ARG A 108 -11.13 -6.65 -1.28
C ARG A 108 -9.63 -6.48 -1.39
N TYR A 109 -9.11 -5.27 -1.20
CA TYR A 109 -7.68 -5.02 -1.23
C TYR A 109 -6.94 -5.77 -0.11
N LEU A 110 -7.43 -5.66 1.14
CA LEU A 110 -6.86 -6.38 2.28
C LEU A 110 -6.91 -7.90 2.10
N SER A 111 -8.01 -8.43 1.56
CA SER A 111 -8.11 -9.86 1.25
C SER A 111 -7.05 -10.31 0.24
N ARG A 112 -6.80 -9.54 -0.82
CA ARG A 112 -5.79 -9.85 -1.83
C ARG A 112 -4.37 -9.78 -1.26
N ILE A 113 -4.06 -8.75 -0.45
CA ILE A 113 -2.74 -8.66 0.18
C ILE A 113 -2.52 -9.78 1.20
N TYR A 114 -3.54 -10.17 1.95
CA TYR A 114 -3.45 -11.33 2.84
C TYR A 114 -3.18 -12.62 2.07
N LEU A 115 -3.92 -12.88 1.00
CA LEU A 115 -3.71 -14.06 0.16
C LEU A 115 -2.31 -14.11 -0.47
N ALA A 116 -1.76 -12.96 -0.87
CA ALA A 116 -0.45 -12.87 -1.48
C ALA A 116 0.72 -12.98 -0.49
N THR A 117 0.54 -12.52 0.74
CA THR A 117 1.64 -12.35 1.72
C THR A 117 1.52 -13.24 2.95
N GLY A 118 0.32 -13.67 3.32
CA GLY A 118 0.06 -14.38 4.57
C GLY A 118 0.19 -13.52 5.84
N ILE A 119 0.29 -12.19 5.70
CA ILE A 119 0.48 -11.29 6.85
C ILE A 119 -0.85 -11.15 7.60
N GLU A 120 -0.93 -11.71 8.81
CA GLU A 120 -2.17 -11.85 9.60
C GLU A 120 -2.92 -10.53 9.89
N LYS A 121 -2.22 -9.41 10.02
CA LYS A 121 -2.87 -8.11 10.29
C LYS A 121 -3.82 -7.65 9.18
N TYR A 122 -3.74 -8.26 7.98
CA TYR A 122 -4.60 -7.92 6.83
C TYR A 122 -5.79 -8.88 6.65
N LYS A 123 -5.97 -9.82 7.57
CA LYS A 123 -7.03 -10.81 7.55
C LYS A 123 -8.39 -10.22 7.89
#